data_732f9f3be4373ac4934d6cead6467bb1
#
_entry.id   732f9f3be4373ac4934d6cead6467bb1
#
_cell.length_a   1.000
_cell.length_b   1.000
_cell.length_c   1.000
_cell.angle_alpha   90.00
_cell.angle_beta   90.00
_cell.angle_gamma   90.00
#
_symmetry.space_group_name_H-M   'P 1'
#
loop_
_entity.id
_entity.type
_entity.pdbx_description
1 polymer ?
#
loop_
_entity_poly.entity_id
_entity_poly.type
_entity_poly.pdbx_seq_one_letter_code
_entity_poly.pdbx_strand_id
1 'polypeptide(L)'
;IDKRLYKEDIYGSIAHVEMLFRQKIISFKIKNKIIFGLNKIEKEILNKKFNFNNEYEDIHMNIENRLFQIIGDEAGYVHTARSRNDQVITDFKIWTKSATNEIISYIDKILSSTLKLAEKNIDTIMPGFTHLKNAQVVSFGHYLMAYIEMLNRDKKRFNNNLESLNENPLGVAALSGTSFNIDRTYTTKKLGFKKPTN
;
A
#
# COMPACT_ATOMS: atom_id res chain seq x y z
N ILE A 1 5.19 15.23 -0.89
CA ILE A 1 5.38 14.04 -1.75
C ILE A 1 4.73 12.83 -1.11
N ASP A 2 4.86 12.63 0.18
CA ASP A 2 4.31 11.50 0.96
C ASP A 2 2.83 11.66 1.34
N LYS A 3 2.19 12.76 1.02
CA LYS A 3 0.75 13.01 1.27
C LYS A 3 -0.17 11.88 0.79
N ARG A 4 0.29 11.09 -0.19
CA ARG A 4 -0.44 9.93 -0.70
C ARG A 4 -0.61 8.83 0.34
N LEU A 5 0.26 8.77 1.35
CA LEU A 5 0.27 7.71 2.37
C LEU A 5 -0.69 7.96 3.54
N TYR A 6 -1.47 9.04 3.52
CA TYR A 6 -2.33 9.40 4.66
C TYR A 6 -3.33 8.31 5.05
N LYS A 7 -3.86 7.55 4.07
CA LYS A 7 -4.80 6.45 4.33
C LYS A 7 -4.11 5.30 5.04
N GLU A 8 -2.93 4.95 4.55
CA GLU A 8 -2.12 3.86 5.07
C GLU A 8 -1.65 4.18 6.48
N ASP A 9 -1.20 5.42 6.74
CA ASP A 9 -0.80 5.88 8.07
C ASP A 9 -1.96 5.85 9.06
N ILE A 10 -3.14 6.36 8.68
CA ILE A 10 -4.34 6.32 9.53
C ILE A 10 -4.73 4.87 9.81
N TYR A 11 -4.75 4.01 8.80
CA TYR A 11 -5.10 2.60 8.93
C TYR A 11 -4.09 1.84 9.81
N GLY A 12 -2.79 2.05 9.58
CA GLY A 12 -1.70 1.49 10.39
C GLY A 12 -1.79 1.95 11.84
N SER A 13 -2.03 3.25 12.07
CA SER A 13 -2.17 3.85 13.39
C SER A 13 -3.40 3.32 14.14
N ILE A 14 -4.54 3.13 13.47
CA ILE A 14 -5.74 2.51 14.09
C ILE A 14 -5.44 1.07 14.52
N ALA A 15 -4.83 0.27 13.65
CA ALA A 15 -4.46 -1.11 13.98
C ALA A 15 -3.48 -1.18 15.16
N HIS A 16 -2.53 -0.26 15.22
CA HIS A 16 -1.57 -0.14 16.33
C HIS A 16 -2.28 0.22 17.65
N VAL A 17 -3.12 1.22 17.64
CA VAL A 17 -3.87 1.68 18.84
C VAL A 17 -4.84 0.60 19.36
N GLU A 18 -5.52 -0.13 18.48
CA GLU A 18 -6.33 -1.29 18.86
C GLU A 18 -5.49 -2.37 19.53
N MET A 19 -4.28 -2.64 19.03
CA MET A 19 -3.32 -3.58 19.62
C MET A 19 -2.87 -3.09 21.02
N LEU A 20 -2.51 -1.82 21.17
CA LEU A 20 -2.11 -1.24 22.46
C LEU A 20 -3.23 -1.42 23.53
N PHE A 21 -4.48 -1.20 23.13
CA PHE A 21 -5.62 -1.44 24.02
C PHE A 21 -5.76 -2.92 24.38
N ARG A 22 -5.67 -3.85 23.44
CA ARG A 22 -5.75 -5.29 23.69
C ARG A 22 -4.67 -5.77 24.65
N GLN A 23 -3.48 -5.20 24.55
CA GLN A 23 -2.35 -5.47 25.44
C GLN A 23 -2.42 -4.70 26.77
N LYS A 24 -3.52 -3.97 27.02
CA LYS A 24 -3.77 -3.19 28.26
C LYS A 24 -2.72 -2.08 28.49
N ILE A 25 -2.05 -1.63 27.42
CA ILE A 25 -1.07 -0.52 27.47
C ILE A 25 -1.79 0.82 27.54
N ILE A 26 -2.94 0.94 26.87
CA ILE A 26 -3.82 2.12 26.93
C ILE A 26 -5.23 1.74 27.34
N SER A 27 -5.99 2.70 27.87
CA SER A 27 -7.38 2.51 28.26
C SER A 27 -8.33 2.50 27.06
N PHE A 28 -9.54 1.94 27.26
CA PHE A 28 -10.63 1.99 26.28
C PHE A 28 -10.99 3.43 25.87
N LYS A 29 -10.98 4.36 26.84
CA LYS A 29 -11.27 5.78 26.60
C LYS A 29 -10.24 6.41 25.65
N ILE A 30 -8.95 6.18 25.90
CA ILE A 30 -7.86 6.70 25.09
C ILE A 30 -7.93 6.11 23.66
N LYS A 31 -8.08 4.79 23.54
CA LYS A 31 -8.25 4.12 22.23
C LYS A 31 -9.36 4.80 21.42
N ASN A 32 -10.55 4.96 22.00
CA ASN A 32 -11.69 5.52 21.28
C ASN A 32 -11.48 6.98 20.88
N LYS A 33 -10.85 7.80 21.73
CA LYS A 33 -10.50 9.18 21.39
C LYS A 33 -9.55 9.25 20.18
N ILE A 34 -8.49 8.43 20.20
CA ILE A 34 -7.52 8.41 19.11
C ILE A 34 -8.18 7.97 17.79
N ILE A 35 -8.95 6.87 17.81
CA ILE A 35 -9.65 6.39 16.61
C ILE A 35 -10.65 7.42 16.09
N PHE A 36 -11.38 8.09 16.97
CA PHE A 36 -12.27 9.20 16.59
C PHE A 36 -11.50 10.33 15.90
N GLY A 37 -10.37 10.75 16.49
CA GLY A 37 -9.53 11.82 15.92
C GLY A 37 -8.96 11.44 14.55
N LEU A 38 -8.43 10.22 14.39
CA LEU A 38 -7.89 9.71 13.12
C LEU A 38 -8.96 9.65 12.03
N ASN A 39 -10.15 9.12 12.33
CA ASN A 39 -11.26 9.09 11.38
C ASN A 39 -11.75 10.50 10.99
N LYS A 40 -11.68 11.46 11.90
CA LYS A 40 -12.00 12.86 11.60
C LYS A 40 -10.96 13.46 10.65
N ILE A 41 -9.68 13.21 10.88
CA ILE A 41 -8.58 13.66 10.01
C ILE A 41 -8.74 13.09 8.60
N GLU A 42 -9.04 11.79 8.46
CA GLU A 42 -9.31 11.16 7.17
C GLU A 42 -10.43 11.89 6.41
N LYS A 43 -11.54 12.17 7.10
CA LYS A 43 -12.65 12.94 6.51
C LYS A 43 -12.25 14.36 6.11
N GLU A 44 -11.43 15.04 6.91
CA GLU A 44 -10.92 16.38 6.58
C GLU A 44 -10.06 16.34 5.30
N ILE A 45 -9.20 15.33 5.13
CA ILE A 45 -8.36 15.15 3.94
C ILE A 45 -9.23 14.84 2.71
N LEU A 46 -10.16 13.87 2.81
CA LEU A 46 -11.07 13.48 1.74
C LEU A 46 -11.91 14.69 1.25
N ASN A 47 -12.36 15.53 2.17
CA ASN A 47 -13.14 16.72 1.87
C ASN A 47 -12.27 17.95 1.49
N LYS A 48 -10.96 17.79 1.33
CA LYS A 48 -10.01 18.88 1.01
C LYS A 48 -10.03 20.04 2.02
N LYS A 49 -10.35 19.73 3.28
CA LYS A 49 -10.38 20.68 4.41
C LYS A 49 -9.16 20.59 5.31
N PHE A 50 -8.27 19.63 5.06
CA PHE A 50 -7.04 19.45 5.82
C PHE A 50 -5.93 20.36 5.26
N ASN A 51 -5.33 21.16 6.13
CA ASN A 51 -4.21 22.01 5.76
C ASN A 51 -2.89 21.28 6.04
N PHE A 52 -2.22 20.84 4.96
CA PHE A 52 -0.88 20.28 5.07
C PHE A 52 0.13 21.39 5.34
N ASN A 53 0.86 21.29 6.44
CA ASN A 53 1.96 22.19 6.75
C ASN A 53 3.26 21.62 6.15
N ASN A 54 3.92 22.38 5.28
CA ASN A 54 5.16 21.97 4.63
C ASN A 54 6.40 22.18 5.54
N GLU A 55 6.25 22.82 6.69
CA GLU A 55 7.31 22.94 7.71
C GLU A 55 7.46 21.65 8.54
N TYR A 56 6.44 20.79 8.52
CA TYR A 56 6.52 19.48 9.15
C TYR A 56 7.28 18.51 8.27
N GLU A 57 8.05 17.62 8.90
CA GLU A 57 8.96 16.69 8.23
C GLU A 57 8.23 15.79 7.21
N ASP A 58 7.05 15.26 7.57
CA ASP A 58 6.33 14.27 6.81
C ASP A 58 4.81 14.32 6.99
N ILE A 59 4.08 13.44 6.30
CA ILE A 59 2.63 13.29 6.44
C ILE A 59 2.26 12.81 7.85
N HIS A 60 3.07 11.96 8.45
CA HIS A 60 2.83 11.37 9.76
C HIS A 60 2.85 12.47 10.83
N MET A 61 3.81 13.39 10.78
CA MET A 61 3.87 14.54 11.67
C MET A 61 2.68 15.50 11.47
N ASN A 62 2.23 15.67 10.24
CA ASN A 62 1.03 16.45 9.94
C ASN A 62 -0.23 15.82 10.61
N ILE A 63 -0.39 14.50 10.50
CA ILE A 63 -1.51 13.76 11.11
C ILE A 63 -1.40 13.78 12.64
N GLU A 64 -0.23 13.54 13.21
CA GLU A 64 -0.01 13.57 14.67
C GLU A 64 -0.30 14.93 15.27
N ASN A 65 0.18 16.03 14.65
CA ASN A 65 -0.13 17.38 15.10
C ASN A 65 -1.63 17.70 15.00
N ARG A 66 -2.28 17.28 13.91
CA ARG A 66 -3.73 17.47 13.78
C ARG A 66 -4.50 16.67 14.82
N LEU A 67 -4.06 15.44 15.10
CA LEU A 67 -4.64 14.60 16.15
C LEU A 67 -4.53 15.28 17.51
N PHE A 68 -3.36 15.85 17.83
CA PHE A 68 -3.16 16.61 19.06
C PHE A 68 -4.13 17.80 19.17
N GLN A 69 -4.35 18.55 18.08
CA GLN A 69 -5.33 19.65 18.07
C GLN A 69 -6.77 19.19 18.32
N ILE A 70 -7.12 17.94 17.95
CA ILE A 70 -8.48 17.40 18.08
C ILE A 70 -8.73 16.81 19.49
N ILE A 71 -7.76 16.07 20.03
CA ILE A 71 -7.97 15.27 21.26
C ILE A 71 -7.05 15.65 22.44
N GLY A 72 -6.09 16.57 22.23
CA GLY A 72 -5.14 17.00 23.27
C GLY A 72 -4.00 16.00 23.50
N ASP A 73 -3.46 16.00 24.73
CA ASP A 73 -2.25 15.25 25.11
C ASP A 73 -2.37 13.73 24.90
N GLU A 74 -3.60 13.19 24.96
CA GLU A 74 -3.82 11.76 24.68
C GLU A 74 -3.42 11.34 23.26
N ALA A 75 -3.24 12.28 22.32
CA ALA A 75 -2.71 12.00 20.98
C ALA A 75 -1.33 11.35 21.02
N GLY A 76 -0.49 11.69 21.99
CA GLY A 76 0.86 11.11 22.13
C GLY A 76 0.89 9.60 22.29
N TYR A 77 -0.18 9.00 22.81
CA TYR A 77 -0.27 7.54 22.93
C TYR A 77 -0.25 6.80 21.59
N VAL A 78 -0.58 7.45 20.48
CA VAL A 78 -0.51 6.81 19.15
C VAL A 78 0.90 6.35 18.79
N HIS A 79 1.92 7.00 19.36
CA HIS A 79 3.34 6.69 19.12
C HIS A 79 3.94 5.71 20.15
N THR A 80 3.19 5.28 21.16
CA THR A 80 3.67 4.35 22.18
C THR A 80 4.19 3.06 21.54
N ALA A 81 5.39 2.63 21.92
CA ALA A 81 6.06 1.40 21.42
C ALA A 81 6.25 1.36 19.89
N ARG A 82 6.28 2.52 19.22
CA ARG A 82 6.46 2.66 17.77
C ARG A 82 7.59 3.63 17.46
N SER A 83 8.24 3.43 16.33
CA SER A 83 9.18 4.38 15.75
C SER A 83 8.62 4.92 14.42
N ARG A 84 9.11 6.08 13.99
CA ARG A 84 8.85 6.56 12.63
C ARG A 84 9.35 5.56 11.59
N ASN A 85 10.44 4.82 11.86
CA ASN A 85 11.03 3.86 10.95
C ASN A 85 10.07 2.71 10.59
N ASP A 86 9.50 2.01 11.58
CA ASP A 86 8.57 0.92 11.32
C ASP A 86 7.20 1.40 10.84
N GLN A 87 6.76 2.59 11.27
CA GLN A 87 5.56 3.25 10.77
C GLN A 87 5.63 3.49 9.26
N VAL A 88 6.62 4.26 8.81
CA VAL A 88 6.78 4.65 7.40
C VAL A 88 6.89 3.44 6.47
N ILE A 89 7.68 2.42 6.85
CA ILE A 89 7.83 1.22 6.03
C ILE A 89 6.55 0.39 5.99
N THR A 90 5.80 0.33 7.10
CA THR A 90 4.49 -0.36 7.12
C THR A 90 3.53 0.30 6.15
N ASP A 91 3.40 1.62 6.21
CA ASP A 91 2.49 2.40 5.37
C ASP A 91 2.89 2.28 3.89
N PHE A 92 4.17 2.39 3.60
CA PHE A 92 4.68 2.22 2.23
C PHE A 92 4.42 0.81 1.69
N LYS A 93 4.56 -0.23 2.51
CA LYS A 93 4.23 -1.62 2.10
C LYS A 93 2.73 -1.79 1.83
N ILE A 94 1.86 -1.23 2.67
CA ILE A 94 0.40 -1.28 2.45
C ILE A 94 0.04 -0.58 1.14
N TRP A 95 0.56 0.63 0.93
CA TRP A 95 0.36 1.38 -0.31
C TRP A 95 0.88 0.62 -1.54
N THR A 96 2.09 0.08 -1.47
CA THR A 96 2.70 -0.67 -2.58
C THR A 96 1.88 -1.91 -2.93
N LYS A 97 1.35 -2.64 -1.93
CA LYS A 97 0.45 -3.78 -2.17
C LYS A 97 -0.80 -3.33 -2.92
N SER A 98 -1.42 -2.23 -2.51
CA SER A 98 -2.61 -1.68 -3.17
C SER A 98 -2.32 -1.25 -4.60
N ALA A 99 -1.26 -0.47 -4.83
CA ALA A 99 -0.84 -0.01 -6.15
C ALA A 99 -0.47 -1.18 -7.09
N THR A 100 0.21 -2.19 -6.57
CA THR A 100 0.57 -3.38 -7.35
C THR A 100 -0.67 -4.17 -7.79
N ASN A 101 -1.66 -4.34 -6.91
CA ASN A 101 -2.92 -5.00 -7.27
C ASN A 101 -3.70 -4.20 -8.34
N GLU A 102 -3.68 -2.88 -8.26
CA GLU A 102 -4.28 -2.02 -9.28
C GLU A 102 -3.58 -2.17 -10.64
N ILE A 103 -2.24 -2.20 -10.68
CA ILE A 103 -1.46 -2.44 -11.89
C ILE A 103 -1.79 -3.82 -12.49
N ILE A 104 -1.86 -4.87 -11.67
CA ILE A 104 -2.25 -6.22 -12.13
C ILE A 104 -3.64 -6.19 -12.77
N SER A 105 -4.60 -5.47 -12.16
CA SER A 105 -5.94 -5.30 -12.73
C SER A 105 -5.92 -4.60 -14.09
N TYR A 106 -5.06 -3.59 -14.29
CA TYR A 106 -4.91 -2.94 -15.59
C TYR A 106 -4.25 -3.87 -16.63
N ILE A 107 -3.23 -4.64 -16.23
CA ILE A 107 -2.63 -5.65 -17.10
C ILE A 107 -3.69 -6.66 -17.57
N ASP A 108 -4.56 -7.14 -16.68
CA ASP A 108 -5.63 -8.08 -17.04
C ASP A 108 -6.63 -7.50 -18.05
N LYS A 109 -6.96 -6.21 -17.92
CA LYS A 109 -7.81 -5.52 -18.90
C LYS A 109 -7.14 -5.41 -20.27
N ILE A 110 -5.84 -5.07 -20.29
CA ILE A 110 -5.07 -4.98 -21.53
C ILE A 110 -4.97 -6.37 -22.18
N LEU A 111 -4.62 -7.40 -21.43
CA LEU A 111 -4.55 -8.79 -21.91
C LEU A 111 -5.87 -9.23 -22.55
N SER A 112 -6.99 -9.02 -21.85
CA SER A 112 -8.33 -9.38 -22.35
C SER A 112 -8.69 -8.63 -23.65
N SER A 113 -8.39 -7.35 -23.72
CA SER A 113 -8.69 -6.55 -24.90
C SER A 113 -7.81 -6.93 -26.10
N THR A 114 -6.51 -7.17 -25.84
CA THR A 114 -5.54 -7.57 -26.87
C THR A 114 -5.84 -8.97 -27.40
N LEU A 115 -6.24 -9.92 -26.53
CA LEU A 115 -6.64 -11.26 -26.92
C LEU A 115 -7.86 -11.23 -27.86
N LYS A 116 -8.90 -10.49 -27.51
CA LYS A 116 -10.09 -10.31 -28.37
C LYS A 116 -9.74 -9.72 -29.73
N LEU A 117 -8.75 -8.79 -29.77
CA LEU A 117 -8.29 -8.23 -31.01
C LEU A 117 -7.47 -9.23 -31.83
N ALA A 118 -6.64 -10.04 -31.18
CA ALA A 118 -5.85 -11.11 -31.82
C ALA A 118 -6.77 -12.15 -32.45
N GLU A 119 -7.82 -12.62 -31.71
CA GLU A 119 -8.82 -13.57 -32.21
C GLU A 119 -9.52 -13.07 -33.49
N LYS A 120 -9.87 -11.79 -33.57
CA LYS A 120 -10.51 -11.18 -34.74
C LYS A 120 -9.56 -11.05 -35.95
N ASN A 121 -8.26 -11.17 -35.76
CA ASN A 121 -7.25 -10.89 -36.77
C ASN A 121 -6.29 -12.08 -36.98
N ILE A 122 -6.78 -13.29 -36.76
CA ILE A 122 -5.98 -14.52 -36.94
C ILE A 122 -5.47 -14.63 -38.37
N ASP A 123 -6.32 -14.31 -39.36
CA ASP A 123 -6.03 -14.40 -40.80
C ASP A 123 -5.60 -13.06 -41.40
N THR A 124 -5.50 -11.98 -40.63
CA THR A 124 -5.07 -10.67 -41.11
C THR A 124 -3.55 -10.69 -41.32
N ILE A 125 -3.14 -10.79 -42.58
CA ILE A 125 -1.72 -10.91 -43.02
C ILE A 125 -1.05 -9.54 -43.02
N MET A 126 0.19 -9.49 -42.49
CA MET A 126 1.04 -8.30 -42.49
C MET A 126 2.52 -8.67 -42.71
N PRO A 127 3.34 -7.74 -43.21
CA PRO A 127 4.78 -7.97 -43.31
C PRO A 127 5.43 -7.91 -41.92
N GLY A 128 6.30 -8.87 -41.62
CA GLY A 128 7.24 -8.77 -40.50
C GLY A 128 8.48 -7.98 -40.93
N PHE A 129 9.19 -7.38 -40.00
CA PHE A 129 10.35 -6.54 -40.25
C PHE A 129 11.53 -6.95 -39.38
N THR A 130 12.74 -6.92 -39.97
CA THR A 130 14.01 -6.96 -39.26
C THR A 130 14.90 -5.85 -39.79
N HIS A 131 15.58 -5.12 -38.93
CA HIS A 131 16.43 -3.99 -39.30
C HIS A 131 15.76 -3.01 -40.30
N LEU A 132 14.45 -2.72 -40.07
CA LEU A 132 13.62 -1.86 -40.94
C LEU A 132 13.41 -2.39 -42.36
N LYS A 133 13.73 -3.66 -42.64
CA LYS A 133 13.52 -4.31 -43.94
C LYS A 133 12.46 -5.39 -43.80
N ASN A 134 11.71 -5.63 -44.89
CA ASN A 134 10.73 -6.71 -44.96
C ASN A 134 11.40 -8.07 -44.70
N ALA A 135 10.78 -8.86 -43.86
CA ALA A 135 11.20 -10.22 -43.52
C ALA A 135 10.03 -11.19 -43.76
N GLN A 136 9.77 -12.12 -42.84
CA GLN A 136 8.71 -13.09 -43.00
C GLN A 136 7.32 -12.46 -42.92
N VAL A 137 6.36 -13.10 -43.53
CA VAL A 137 4.92 -12.80 -43.37
C VAL A 137 4.44 -13.31 -42.03
N VAL A 138 3.67 -12.47 -41.29
CA VAL A 138 3.04 -12.81 -40.02
C VAL A 138 1.57 -12.43 -40.03
N SER A 139 0.75 -13.05 -39.21
CA SER A 139 -0.59 -12.51 -38.98
C SER A 139 -0.56 -11.44 -37.87
N PHE A 140 -1.51 -10.50 -37.93
CA PHE A 140 -1.66 -9.48 -36.91
C PHE A 140 -2.03 -10.13 -35.55
N GLY A 141 -2.83 -11.21 -35.58
CA GLY A 141 -3.09 -12.00 -34.38
C GLY A 141 -1.81 -12.55 -33.74
N HIS A 142 -0.91 -13.15 -34.54
CA HIS A 142 0.39 -13.64 -34.04
C HIS A 142 1.25 -12.51 -33.45
N TYR A 143 1.31 -11.36 -34.13
CA TYR A 143 2.02 -10.19 -33.63
C TYR A 143 1.51 -9.73 -32.26
N LEU A 144 0.19 -9.68 -32.06
CA LEU A 144 -0.41 -9.30 -30.79
C LEU A 144 -0.15 -10.32 -29.67
N MET A 145 -0.09 -11.62 -30.00
CA MET A 145 0.24 -12.67 -29.03
C MET A 145 1.63 -12.49 -28.42
N ALA A 146 2.60 -11.93 -29.12
CA ALA A 146 3.92 -11.62 -28.56
C ALA A 146 3.83 -10.63 -27.39
N TYR A 147 2.98 -9.62 -27.49
CA TYR A 147 2.73 -8.66 -26.39
C TYR A 147 1.95 -9.28 -25.23
N ILE A 148 1.01 -10.16 -25.52
CA ILE A 148 0.28 -10.92 -24.46
C ILE A 148 1.28 -11.73 -23.63
N GLU A 149 2.21 -12.43 -24.26
CA GLU A 149 3.23 -13.19 -23.56
C GLU A 149 4.19 -12.30 -22.73
N MET A 150 4.55 -11.11 -23.22
CA MET A 150 5.35 -10.15 -22.45
C MET A 150 4.60 -9.69 -21.20
N LEU A 151 3.34 -9.27 -21.34
CA LEU A 151 2.50 -8.80 -20.24
C LEU A 151 2.20 -9.90 -19.21
N ASN A 152 2.02 -11.16 -19.64
CA ASN A 152 1.88 -12.30 -18.73
C ASN A 152 3.12 -12.49 -17.86
N ARG A 153 4.32 -12.33 -18.43
CA ARG A 153 5.56 -12.39 -17.64
C ARG A 153 5.66 -11.22 -16.67
N ASP A 154 5.23 -10.02 -17.04
CA ASP A 154 5.21 -8.87 -16.15
C ASP A 154 4.21 -9.06 -15.02
N LYS A 155 3.00 -9.55 -15.31
CA LYS A 155 2.01 -9.92 -14.29
C LYS A 155 2.58 -10.91 -13.28
N LYS A 156 3.33 -11.92 -13.73
CA LYS A 156 4.01 -12.88 -12.85
C LYS A 156 5.03 -12.19 -11.94
N ARG A 157 5.81 -11.25 -12.46
CA ARG A 157 6.78 -10.46 -11.66
C ARG A 157 6.07 -9.65 -10.58
N PHE A 158 4.96 -8.98 -10.91
CA PHE A 158 4.15 -8.23 -9.94
C PHE A 158 3.57 -9.14 -8.85
N ASN A 159 3.06 -10.32 -9.20
CA ASN A 159 2.58 -11.28 -8.20
C ASN A 159 3.70 -11.77 -7.27
N ASN A 160 4.89 -12.07 -7.79
CA ASN A 160 6.05 -12.44 -6.97
C ASN A 160 6.46 -11.30 -6.02
N ASN A 161 6.34 -10.05 -6.48
CA ASN A 161 6.62 -8.88 -5.65
C ASN A 161 5.62 -8.76 -4.47
N LEU A 162 4.32 -9.03 -4.72
CA LEU A 162 3.31 -9.07 -3.65
C LEU A 162 3.65 -10.08 -2.55
N GLU A 163 4.16 -11.25 -2.91
CA GLU A 163 4.61 -12.26 -1.93
C GLU A 163 5.77 -11.73 -1.08
N SER A 164 6.76 -11.07 -1.70
CA SER A 164 7.91 -10.48 -0.98
C SER A 164 7.52 -9.32 -0.07
N LEU A 165 6.49 -8.55 -0.43
CA LEU A 165 5.97 -7.44 0.38
C LEU A 165 5.14 -7.91 1.58
N ASN A 166 4.76 -9.18 1.66
CA ASN A 166 3.71 -9.67 2.56
C ASN A 166 4.17 -9.98 3.99
N GLU A 167 5.10 -9.16 4.50
CA GLU A 167 5.59 -9.23 5.88
C GLU A 167 5.43 -7.88 6.57
N ASN A 168 4.87 -7.90 7.80
CA ASN A 168 4.57 -6.71 8.59
C ASN A 168 5.77 -6.24 9.41
N PRO A 169 6.34 -5.07 9.16
CA PRO A 169 7.43 -4.53 9.97
C PRO A 169 6.95 -3.84 11.26
N LEU A 170 5.67 -3.48 11.38
CA LEU A 170 5.15 -2.75 12.54
C LEU A 170 5.44 -3.51 13.85
N GLY A 171 6.06 -2.81 14.79
CA GLY A 171 6.48 -3.35 16.08
C GLY A 171 7.96 -3.74 16.17
N VAL A 172 8.75 -3.54 15.09
CA VAL A 172 10.22 -3.62 15.19
C VAL A 172 10.82 -2.35 15.81
N ALA A 173 10.00 -1.31 15.94
CA ALA A 173 10.40 0.00 16.43
C ALA A 173 11.59 0.59 15.64
N ALA A 174 12.53 1.24 16.31
CA ALA A 174 13.65 1.89 15.65
C ALA A 174 14.73 0.91 15.15
N LEU A 175 14.87 -0.25 15.79
CA LEU A 175 15.97 -1.20 15.50
C LEU A 175 15.52 -2.66 15.70
N SER A 176 15.38 -3.12 16.95
CA SER A 176 15.23 -4.54 17.29
C SER A 176 14.07 -4.82 18.23
N GLY A 177 13.00 -4.04 18.16
CA GLY A 177 11.82 -4.21 18.97
C GLY A 177 11.69 -3.17 20.09
N THR A 178 10.79 -3.46 21.04
CA THR A 178 10.44 -2.58 22.17
C THR A 178 10.27 -3.40 23.43
N SER A 179 10.46 -2.77 24.61
CA SER A 179 10.22 -3.37 25.91
C SER A 179 8.73 -3.50 26.27
N PHE A 180 7.84 -2.87 25.51
CA PHE A 180 6.40 -3.03 25.70
C PHE A 180 5.93 -4.41 25.20
N ASN A 181 4.98 -4.99 25.93
CA ASN A 181 4.36 -6.27 25.54
C ASN A 181 3.35 -6.07 24.41
N ILE A 182 3.83 -5.84 23.18
CA ILE A 182 3.01 -5.65 21.99
C ILE A 182 2.67 -6.98 21.30
N ASP A 183 1.51 -7.04 20.63
CA ASP A 183 1.09 -8.20 19.83
C ASP A 183 1.25 -7.90 18.33
N ARG A 184 2.42 -8.27 17.79
CA ARG A 184 2.72 -8.11 16.34
C ARG A 184 1.87 -9.04 15.46
N THR A 185 1.39 -10.16 16.00
CA THR A 185 0.50 -11.06 15.26
C THR A 185 -0.86 -10.41 15.04
N TYR A 186 -1.36 -9.69 16.02
CA TYR A 186 -2.62 -8.94 15.89
C TYR A 186 -2.52 -7.88 14.78
N THR A 187 -1.51 -7.01 14.83
CA THR A 187 -1.32 -5.96 13.81
C THR A 187 -1.10 -6.55 12.43
N THR A 188 -0.35 -7.65 12.32
CA THR A 188 -0.12 -8.38 11.07
C THR A 188 -1.43 -8.84 10.43
N LYS A 189 -2.30 -9.50 11.18
CA LYS A 189 -3.62 -9.94 10.71
C LYS A 189 -4.52 -8.76 10.35
N LYS A 190 -4.55 -7.75 11.21
CA LYS A 190 -5.39 -6.56 11.03
C LYS A 190 -5.01 -5.79 9.76
N LEU A 191 -3.73 -5.69 9.43
CA LEU A 191 -3.21 -5.00 8.26
C LEU A 191 -3.13 -5.88 6.99
N GLY A 192 -3.57 -7.13 7.07
CA GLY A 192 -3.61 -8.03 5.92
C GLY A 192 -2.24 -8.51 5.44
N PHE A 193 -1.26 -8.64 6.35
CA PHE A 193 0.02 -9.27 6.08
C PHE A 193 0.01 -10.76 6.46
N LYS A 194 0.91 -11.54 5.85
CA LYS A 194 1.01 -12.99 6.07
C LYS A 194 1.66 -13.34 7.41
N LYS A 195 2.72 -12.63 7.76
CA LYS A 195 3.49 -12.80 9.00
C LYS A 195 4.19 -11.50 9.40
N PRO A 196 4.59 -11.34 10.68
CA PRO A 196 5.51 -10.27 11.04
C PRO A 196 6.89 -10.52 10.43
N THR A 197 7.66 -9.45 10.22
CA THR A 197 9.11 -9.56 9.97
C THR A 197 9.82 -10.13 11.21
N ASN A 198 11.05 -10.54 11.03
CA ASN A 198 11.93 -11.00 12.14
C ASN A 198 12.14 -9.91 13.21
#